data_48b465005de7149417b36c1c39710603
#
_entry.id   48b465005de7149417b36c1c39710603
#
_cell.length_a   1.000
_cell.length_b   1.000
_cell.length_c   1.000
_cell.angle_alpha   90.00
_cell.angle_beta   90.00
_cell.angle_gamma   90.00
#
_symmetry.space_group_name_H-M   'P 1'
#
loop_
_entity.id
_entity.type
_entity.pdbx_description
1 polymer ?
#
loop_
_entity_poly.entity_id
_entity_poly.type
_entity_poly.pdbx_seq_one_letter_code
_entity_poly.pdbx_strand_id
1 'polypeptide(L)'
;NVYRPARVVSYDEESGKLVLHNYIDFDDLKDFIDVNYEVSCDGISVETGNLDFPYIEAHSEKELELRIKIPNKGKVFLKLIYILKKEMPLIPKGYELGFDELKIKNEDGRNQNTVKWLEREVNVSDMEVAEDDTSVIIKGKTFTYTYSKKNGMFESLVFAGREYINRPMELNIWRAPTDNDMYAKIEWKKAKYNEAYVRAYETEIIQLEKCV
;
A
#
# COMPACT_ATOMS: atom_id res chain seq x y z
N ASN A 1 9.14 11.59 7.58
CA ASN A 1 9.17 10.47 8.54
C ASN A 1 10.59 10.09 9.01
N VAL A 2 11.65 10.46 8.27
CA VAL A 2 13.05 10.12 8.61
C VAL A 2 13.47 10.79 9.93
N TYR A 3 13.11 12.05 10.13
CA TYR A 3 13.45 12.86 11.31
C TYR A 3 12.32 12.95 12.35
N ARG A 4 11.51 11.90 12.47
CA ARG A 4 10.43 11.88 13.47
C ARG A 4 10.97 11.91 14.90
N PRO A 5 10.28 12.59 15.83
CA PRO A 5 10.79 12.84 17.20
C PRO A 5 10.82 11.60 18.08
N ALA A 6 10.03 10.59 17.75
CA ALA A 6 9.93 9.35 18.50
C ALA A 6 9.98 8.13 17.58
N ARG A 7 10.33 6.97 18.15
CA ARG A 7 10.27 5.67 17.47
C ARG A 7 9.84 4.59 18.45
N VAL A 8 9.04 3.66 17.92
CA VAL A 8 8.76 2.41 18.63
C VAL A 8 9.99 1.52 18.54
N VAL A 9 10.50 1.11 19.68
CA VAL A 9 11.63 0.16 19.79
C VAL A 9 11.09 -1.27 19.74
N SER A 10 10.02 -1.54 20.48
CA SER A 10 9.35 -2.84 20.51
C SER A 10 7.88 -2.70 20.89
N TYR A 11 7.09 -3.67 20.48
CA TYR A 11 5.71 -3.85 20.91
C TYR A 11 5.43 -5.33 21.08
N ASP A 12 4.92 -5.70 22.25
CA ASP A 12 4.47 -7.06 22.58
C ASP A 12 2.94 -7.09 22.57
N GLU A 13 2.36 -7.78 21.61
CA GLU A 13 0.92 -7.87 21.40
C GLU A 13 0.17 -8.62 22.53
N GLU A 14 0.82 -9.57 23.18
CA GLU A 14 0.20 -10.38 24.24
C GLU A 14 0.06 -9.57 25.55
N SER A 15 1.09 -8.86 25.94
CA SER A 15 1.10 -8.04 27.15
C SER A 15 0.61 -6.62 26.93
N GLY A 16 0.60 -6.13 25.68
CA GLY A 16 0.33 -4.73 25.34
C GLY A 16 1.47 -3.77 25.69
N LYS A 17 2.68 -4.28 25.90
CA LYS A 17 3.86 -3.49 26.23
C LYS A 17 4.45 -2.85 25.01
N LEU A 18 4.57 -1.53 25.02
CA LEU A 18 5.16 -0.70 23.99
C LEU A 18 6.37 0.02 24.55
N VAL A 19 7.53 -0.07 23.92
CA VAL A 19 8.70 0.73 24.27
C VAL A 19 8.84 1.86 23.25
N LEU A 20 8.78 3.09 23.75
CA LEU A 20 8.92 4.31 22.96
C LEU A 20 10.24 5.01 23.30
N HIS A 21 11.00 5.38 22.29
CA HIS A 21 12.27 6.12 22.40
C HIS A 21 12.07 7.58 21.96
N ASN A 22 12.61 8.51 22.77
CA ASN A 22 12.67 9.94 22.46
C ASN A 22 13.95 10.28 21.71
N TYR A 23 13.85 10.78 20.47
CA TYR A 23 14.97 11.21 19.63
C TYR A 23 15.22 12.74 19.66
N ILE A 24 14.50 13.47 20.52
CA ILE A 24 14.69 14.90 20.66
C ILE A 24 15.92 15.16 21.54
N ASP A 25 16.70 16.19 21.21
CA ASP A 25 17.96 16.46 21.89
C ASP A 25 17.81 17.19 23.25
N PHE A 26 16.76 18.03 23.39
CA PHE A 26 16.68 18.97 24.50
C PHE A 26 15.36 18.91 25.28
N ASP A 27 14.30 18.38 24.68
CA ASP A 27 12.95 18.41 25.25
C ASP A 27 12.46 17.02 25.68
N ASP A 28 11.59 17.00 26.69
CA ASP A 28 10.82 15.83 27.02
C ASP A 28 9.77 15.55 25.93
N LEU A 29 9.60 14.28 25.59
CA LEU A 29 8.70 13.87 24.50
C LEU A 29 7.25 14.30 24.77
N LYS A 30 6.79 14.20 26.02
CA LYS A 30 5.41 14.56 26.41
C LYS A 30 5.10 16.03 26.23
N ASP A 31 6.09 16.90 26.34
CA ASP A 31 5.93 18.34 26.13
C ASP A 31 5.93 18.74 24.66
N PHE A 32 6.46 17.86 23.80
CA PHE A 32 6.68 18.14 22.39
C PHE A 32 5.58 17.57 21.49
N ILE A 33 5.12 16.33 21.74
CA ILE A 33 4.14 15.65 20.89
C ILE A 33 2.93 15.12 21.66
N ASP A 34 1.82 14.97 20.94
CA ASP A 34 0.74 14.02 21.21
C ASP A 34 0.91 12.79 20.33
N VAL A 35 0.52 11.61 20.82
CA VAL A 35 0.61 10.36 20.05
C VAL A 35 -0.80 9.81 19.84
N ASN A 36 -1.20 9.75 18.58
CA ASN A 36 -2.42 9.07 18.19
C ASN A 36 -2.07 7.66 17.70
N TYR A 37 -3.00 6.72 17.85
CA TYR A 37 -2.83 5.41 17.26
C TYR A 37 -4.03 5.00 16.41
N GLU A 38 -3.77 4.15 15.43
CA GLU A 38 -4.74 3.52 14.57
C GLU A 38 -4.41 2.04 14.41
N VAL A 39 -5.40 1.18 14.61
CA VAL A 39 -5.33 -0.23 14.27
C VAL A 39 -6.10 -0.43 12.99
N SER A 40 -5.46 -0.97 11.98
CA SER A 40 -6.10 -1.32 10.71
C SER A 40 -6.06 -2.84 10.47
N CYS A 41 -7.12 -3.35 9.86
CA CYS A 41 -7.23 -4.73 9.44
C CYS A 41 -7.59 -4.77 7.95
N ASP A 42 -6.75 -5.39 7.13
CA ASP A 42 -6.89 -5.43 5.66
C ASP A 42 -7.10 -4.04 5.03
N GLY A 43 -6.43 -3.02 5.58
CA GLY A 43 -6.52 -1.63 5.12
C GLY A 43 -7.74 -0.85 5.60
N ILE A 44 -8.58 -1.44 6.47
CA ILE A 44 -9.72 -0.75 7.07
C ILE A 44 -9.39 -0.43 8.53
N SER A 45 -9.57 0.83 8.94
CA SER A 45 -9.41 1.25 10.33
C SER A 45 -10.48 0.58 11.20
N VAL A 46 -10.05 -0.12 12.24
CA VAL A 46 -10.93 -0.86 13.16
C VAL A 46 -10.91 -0.28 14.58
N GLU A 47 -9.86 0.44 14.94
CA GLU A 47 -9.73 1.13 16.20
C GLU A 47 -8.83 2.35 16.05
N THR A 48 -9.15 3.43 16.72
CA THR A 48 -8.31 4.64 16.82
C THR A 48 -8.38 5.18 18.24
N GLY A 49 -7.32 5.86 18.67
CA GLY A 49 -7.28 6.49 19.98
C GLY A 49 -6.06 7.36 20.17
N ASN A 50 -5.96 7.91 21.37
CA ASN A 50 -4.80 8.68 21.81
C ASN A 50 -4.01 7.85 22.83
N LEU A 51 -2.71 7.83 22.70
CA LEU A 51 -1.81 7.20 23.66
C LEU A 51 -1.39 8.24 24.69
N ASP A 52 -1.85 8.08 25.94
CA ASP A 52 -1.28 8.85 27.05
C ASP A 52 0.00 8.14 27.52
N PHE A 53 1.05 8.93 27.70
CA PHE A 53 2.36 8.42 28.10
C PHE A 53 3.02 9.37 29.12
N PRO A 54 3.91 8.84 30.00
CA PRO A 54 4.62 9.65 30.97
C PRO A 54 5.70 10.50 30.28
N TYR A 55 6.39 11.32 31.06
CA TYR A 55 7.58 12.02 30.61
C TYR A 55 8.67 11.04 30.18
N ILE A 56 9.25 11.30 29.02
CA ILE A 56 10.37 10.55 28.43
C ILE A 56 11.47 11.56 28.09
N GLU A 57 12.53 11.58 28.90
CA GLU A 57 13.65 12.48 28.74
C GLU A 57 14.33 12.32 27.37
N ALA A 58 15.08 13.33 26.96
CA ALA A 58 15.87 13.31 25.73
C ALA A 58 16.75 12.05 25.66
N HIS A 59 16.76 11.39 24.50
CA HIS A 59 17.53 10.17 24.22
C HIS A 59 17.25 8.98 25.16
N SER A 60 16.08 8.99 25.81
CA SER A 60 15.65 7.92 26.73
C SER A 60 14.55 7.07 26.15
N GLU A 61 14.35 5.92 26.75
CA GLU A 61 13.27 4.97 26.42
C GLU A 61 12.36 4.77 27.62
N LYS A 62 11.10 4.49 27.33
CA LYS A 62 10.14 4.11 28.36
C LYS A 62 9.17 3.06 27.90
N GLU A 63 8.91 2.10 28.77
CA GLU A 63 7.85 1.10 28.58
C GLU A 63 6.49 1.73 28.92
N LEU A 64 5.54 1.55 28.04
CA LEU A 64 4.17 2.03 28.08
C LEU A 64 3.22 0.86 27.95
N GLU A 65 1.96 1.04 28.33
CA GLU A 65 0.91 0.05 28.11
C GLU A 65 -0.04 0.57 27.00
N LEU A 66 -0.16 -0.20 25.92
CA LEU A 66 -1.11 0.03 24.85
C LEU A 66 -1.79 -1.28 24.48
N ARG A 67 -2.99 -1.49 25.00
CA ARG A 67 -3.81 -2.66 24.65
C ARG A 67 -4.76 -2.30 23.52
N ILE A 68 -4.63 -3.00 22.41
CA ILE A 68 -5.44 -2.82 21.22
C ILE A 68 -6.31 -4.06 20.97
N LYS A 69 -7.41 -3.86 20.24
CA LYS A 69 -8.25 -4.98 19.79
C LYS A 69 -7.66 -5.57 18.51
N ILE A 70 -7.09 -6.77 18.60
CA ILE A 70 -6.51 -7.48 17.47
C ILE A 70 -7.58 -8.38 16.85
N PRO A 71 -8.03 -8.13 15.61
CA PRO A 71 -8.94 -9.00 14.88
C PRO A 71 -8.39 -10.42 14.73
N ASN A 72 -9.26 -11.42 14.84
CA ASN A 72 -8.85 -12.82 14.76
C ASN A 72 -8.33 -13.23 13.37
N LYS A 73 -8.74 -12.52 12.31
CA LYS A 73 -8.37 -12.81 10.92
C LYS A 73 -7.97 -11.53 10.20
N GLY A 74 -7.11 -11.67 9.20
CA GLY A 74 -6.65 -10.58 8.35
C GLY A 74 -5.24 -10.08 8.69
N LYS A 75 -4.77 -9.13 7.91
CA LYS A 75 -3.50 -8.44 8.13
C LYS A 75 -3.72 -7.24 9.05
N VAL A 76 -3.16 -7.29 10.24
CA VAL A 76 -3.35 -6.24 11.25
C VAL A 76 -2.09 -5.41 11.38
N PHE A 77 -2.25 -4.08 11.32
CA PHE A 77 -1.20 -3.10 11.54
C PHE A 77 -1.60 -2.16 12.67
N LEU A 78 -0.63 -1.81 13.50
CA LEU A 78 -0.72 -0.72 14.48
C LEU A 78 0.12 0.44 13.97
N LYS A 79 -0.50 1.59 13.76
CA LYS A 79 0.18 2.84 13.38
C LYS A 79 0.13 3.81 14.56
N LEU A 80 1.30 4.33 14.95
CA LEU A 80 1.42 5.42 15.92
C LEU A 80 1.79 6.70 15.15
N ILE A 81 1.02 7.77 15.36
CA ILE A 81 1.15 9.04 14.65
C ILE A 81 1.58 10.10 15.63
N TYR A 82 2.70 10.76 15.36
CA TYR A 82 3.32 11.79 16.20
C TYR A 82 2.86 13.18 15.75
N ILE A 83 2.12 13.86 16.60
CA ILE A 83 1.50 15.15 16.32
C ILE A 83 2.17 16.25 17.13
N LEU A 84 2.58 17.32 16.48
CA LEU A 84 3.18 18.47 17.16
C LEU A 84 2.19 19.12 18.14
N LYS A 85 2.58 19.19 19.42
CA LYS A 85 1.71 19.65 20.51
C LYS A 85 1.63 21.16 20.62
N LYS A 86 2.71 21.88 20.31
CA LYS A 86 2.80 23.34 20.37
C LYS A 86 3.26 23.87 19.01
N GLU A 87 2.83 25.05 18.68
CA GLU A 87 3.28 25.74 17.47
C GLU A 87 4.79 25.99 17.52
N MET A 88 5.47 25.79 16.40
CA MET A 88 6.87 26.09 16.17
C MET A 88 7.02 27.06 14.99
N PRO A 89 8.14 27.75 14.84
CA PRO A 89 8.40 28.55 13.63
C PRO A 89 8.19 27.69 12.37
N LEU A 90 7.31 28.16 11.48
CA LEU A 90 6.95 27.51 10.21
C LEU A 90 6.17 26.17 10.30
N ILE A 91 5.87 25.68 11.50
CA ILE A 91 5.14 24.41 11.69
C ILE A 91 4.00 24.65 12.67
N PRO A 92 2.71 24.55 12.22
CA PRO A 92 1.57 24.80 13.09
C PRO A 92 1.38 23.66 14.10
N LYS A 93 0.77 23.98 15.24
CA LYS A 93 0.25 22.96 16.16
C LYS A 93 -0.66 21.98 15.41
N GLY A 94 -0.57 20.70 15.76
CA GLY A 94 -1.36 19.63 15.13
C GLY A 94 -0.75 19.06 13.85
N TYR A 95 0.45 19.55 13.46
CA TYR A 95 1.17 19.01 12.30
C TYR A 95 1.67 17.59 12.59
N GLU A 96 1.50 16.67 11.63
CA GLU A 96 2.06 15.31 11.71
C GLU A 96 3.56 15.35 11.46
N LEU A 97 4.35 15.04 12.49
CA LEU A 97 5.81 14.98 12.41
C LEU A 97 6.32 13.65 11.84
N GLY A 98 5.50 12.63 11.86
CA GLY A 98 5.80 11.31 11.36
C GLY A 98 5.02 10.22 12.07
N PHE A 99 5.31 8.97 11.73
CA PHE A 99 4.63 7.81 12.31
C PHE A 99 5.55 6.59 12.36
N ASP A 100 5.18 5.63 13.20
CA ASP A 100 5.60 4.24 13.11
C ASP A 100 4.43 3.37 12.71
N GLU A 101 4.69 2.34 11.91
CA GLU A 101 3.72 1.33 11.55
C GLU A 101 4.30 -0.04 11.85
N LEU A 102 3.60 -0.79 12.68
CA LEU A 102 3.99 -2.11 13.17
C LEU A 102 3.03 -3.15 12.59
N LYS A 103 3.59 -4.19 12.02
CA LYS A 103 2.81 -5.34 11.59
C LYS A 103 2.58 -6.25 12.78
N ILE A 104 1.34 -6.31 13.25
CA ILE A 104 0.96 -7.09 14.43
C ILE A 104 0.66 -8.53 14.02
N LYS A 105 -0.23 -8.73 13.05
CA LYS A 105 -0.65 -10.05 12.63
C LYS A 105 -0.58 -10.17 11.10
N ASN A 106 -0.06 -11.29 10.65
CA ASN A 106 -0.05 -11.65 9.24
C ASN A 106 -0.64 -13.05 9.10
N GLU A 107 -1.94 -13.14 8.99
CA GLU A 107 -2.51 -14.36 8.47
C GLU A 107 -2.21 -14.43 6.97
N ASP A 108 -1.55 -15.50 6.56
CA ASP A 108 -1.39 -15.87 5.14
C ASP A 108 -2.75 -16.32 4.59
N GLY A 109 -3.65 -15.38 4.50
CA GLY A 109 -4.97 -15.53 3.93
C GLY A 109 -5.19 -14.46 2.87
N ARG A 110 -5.93 -14.81 1.83
CA ARG A 110 -6.42 -13.83 0.87
C ARG A 110 -7.10 -12.70 1.64
N ASN A 111 -6.77 -11.45 1.32
CA ASN A 111 -7.46 -10.29 1.89
C ASN A 111 -8.97 -10.53 1.85
N GLN A 112 -9.62 -10.59 3.02
CA GLN A 112 -11.05 -10.92 3.10
C GLN A 112 -11.93 -9.94 2.32
N ASN A 113 -11.51 -8.68 2.22
CA ASN A 113 -12.22 -7.70 1.42
C ASN A 113 -12.09 -7.99 -0.07
N THR A 114 -10.91 -8.42 -0.52
CA THR A 114 -10.70 -8.84 -1.91
C THR A 114 -11.50 -10.10 -2.21
N VAL A 115 -11.52 -11.09 -1.30
CA VAL A 115 -12.34 -12.30 -1.45
C VAL A 115 -13.82 -11.95 -1.50
N LYS A 116 -14.33 -11.13 -0.58
CA LYS A 116 -15.72 -10.66 -0.60
C LYS A 116 -16.06 -9.86 -1.85
N TRP A 117 -15.08 -9.12 -2.38
CA TRP A 117 -15.27 -8.37 -3.62
C TRP A 117 -15.35 -9.30 -4.84
N LEU A 118 -14.53 -10.35 -4.88
CA LEU A 118 -14.55 -11.40 -5.90
C LEU A 118 -15.78 -12.33 -5.76
N GLU A 119 -16.28 -12.53 -4.54
CA GLU A 119 -17.48 -13.34 -4.25
C GLU A 119 -18.80 -12.58 -4.46
N ARG A 120 -18.76 -11.25 -4.71
CA ARG A 120 -19.96 -10.54 -5.14
C ARG A 120 -20.50 -11.21 -6.39
N GLU A 121 -21.76 -11.60 -6.33
CA GLU A 121 -22.48 -12.06 -7.53
C GLU A 121 -22.43 -10.96 -8.59
N VAL A 122 -21.46 -11.05 -9.48
CA VAL A 122 -21.49 -10.29 -10.72
C VAL A 122 -22.52 -11.03 -11.58
N ASN A 123 -23.58 -10.34 -11.98
CA ASN A 123 -24.49 -10.88 -12.98
C ASN A 123 -23.72 -11.01 -14.29
N VAL A 124 -23.16 -12.18 -14.52
CA VAL A 124 -22.37 -12.54 -15.72
C VAL A 124 -23.24 -12.63 -16.97
N SER A 125 -24.57 -12.61 -16.81
CA SER A 125 -25.54 -12.75 -17.92
C SER A 125 -25.44 -11.67 -19.00
N ASP A 126 -24.70 -10.58 -18.74
CA ASP A 126 -24.60 -9.43 -19.66
C ASP A 126 -23.18 -9.21 -20.21
N MET A 127 -22.31 -10.21 -20.13
CA MET A 127 -20.94 -10.09 -20.63
C MET A 127 -20.76 -10.95 -21.89
N GLU A 128 -20.30 -10.32 -22.97
CA GLU A 128 -19.97 -10.97 -24.23
C GLU A 128 -18.45 -11.01 -24.39
N VAL A 129 -17.92 -12.15 -24.79
CA VAL A 129 -16.50 -12.32 -25.12
C VAL A 129 -16.41 -12.70 -26.60
N ALA A 130 -15.74 -11.88 -27.37
CA ALA A 130 -15.42 -12.14 -28.76
C ALA A 130 -13.90 -12.32 -28.90
N GLU A 131 -13.48 -13.33 -29.61
CA GLU A 131 -12.09 -13.68 -29.83
C GLU A 131 -11.80 -13.78 -31.31
N ASP A 132 -10.71 -13.19 -31.75
CA ASP A 132 -10.13 -13.38 -33.08
C ASP A 132 -8.65 -13.82 -32.97
N ASP A 133 -7.93 -13.90 -34.10
CA ASP A 133 -6.54 -14.35 -34.15
C ASP A 133 -5.59 -13.43 -33.40
N THR A 134 -5.95 -12.17 -33.18
CA THR A 134 -5.08 -11.12 -32.67
C THR A 134 -5.55 -10.50 -31.35
N SER A 135 -6.84 -10.57 -31.07
CA SER A 135 -7.46 -9.87 -29.96
C SER A 135 -8.55 -10.65 -29.25
N VAL A 136 -8.83 -10.25 -28.02
CA VAL A 136 -9.99 -10.63 -27.23
C VAL A 136 -10.73 -9.37 -26.83
N ILE A 137 -12.01 -9.30 -27.18
CA ILE A 137 -12.89 -8.18 -26.83
C ILE A 137 -13.88 -8.66 -25.77
N ILE A 138 -13.85 -8.02 -24.61
CA ILE A 138 -14.74 -8.30 -23.49
C ILE A 138 -15.70 -7.12 -23.36
N LYS A 139 -16.99 -7.38 -23.61
CA LYS A 139 -18.02 -6.35 -23.61
C LYS A 139 -19.04 -6.62 -22.54
N GLY A 140 -19.24 -5.68 -21.65
CA GLY A 140 -20.32 -5.64 -20.67
C GLY A 140 -21.27 -4.50 -20.94
N LYS A 141 -22.27 -4.34 -20.08
CA LYS A 141 -23.30 -3.32 -20.22
C LYS A 141 -22.74 -1.88 -20.29
N THR A 142 -21.68 -1.60 -19.55
CA THR A 142 -21.09 -0.25 -19.41
C THR A 142 -19.62 -0.18 -19.80
N PHE A 143 -19.02 -1.29 -20.21
CA PHE A 143 -17.60 -1.33 -20.53
C PHE A 143 -17.32 -2.17 -21.80
N THR A 144 -16.19 -1.87 -22.42
CA THR A 144 -15.60 -2.67 -23.49
C THR A 144 -14.08 -2.65 -23.28
N TYR A 145 -13.49 -3.82 -23.13
CA TYR A 145 -12.05 -4.00 -22.97
C TYR A 145 -11.49 -4.77 -24.15
N THR A 146 -10.39 -4.32 -24.71
CA THR A 146 -9.70 -5.01 -25.80
C THR A 146 -8.32 -5.46 -25.32
N TYR A 147 -8.10 -6.76 -25.38
CA TYR A 147 -6.84 -7.39 -25.03
C TYR A 147 -6.12 -7.86 -26.29
N SER A 148 -4.84 -7.54 -26.43
CA SER A 148 -3.99 -7.97 -27.53
C SER A 148 -3.33 -9.31 -27.23
N LYS A 149 -3.62 -10.32 -28.02
CA LYS A 149 -2.95 -11.63 -27.94
C LYS A 149 -1.48 -11.55 -28.32
N LYS A 150 -1.13 -10.61 -29.21
CA LYS A 150 0.25 -10.41 -29.67
C LYS A 150 1.16 -9.87 -28.58
N ASN A 151 0.66 -8.92 -27.80
CA ASN A 151 1.44 -8.21 -26.80
C ASN A 151 1.19 -8.74 -25.38
N GLY A 152 0.09 -9.48 -25.15
CA GLY A 152 -0.30 -9.96 -23.84
C GLY A 152 -0.78 -8.86 -22.91
N MET A 153 -1.33 -7.76 -23.45
CA MET A 153 -1.70 -6.55 -22.71
C MET A 153 -3.01 -5.97 -23.22
N PHE A 154 -3.67 -5.16 -22.39
CA PHE A 154 -4.83 -4.40 -22.84
C PHE A 154 -4.43 -3.26 -23.77
N GLU A 155 -5.16 -3.10 -24.87
CA GLU A 155 -5.01 -2.03 -25.85
C GLU A 155 -6.05 -0.93 -25.68
N SER A 156 -7.20 -1.26 -25.08
CA SER A 156 -8.29 -0.32 -24.82
C SER A 156 -9.07 -0.75 -23.58
N LEU A 157 -9.41 0.21 -22.73
CA LEU A 157 -10.27 0.06 -21.56
C LEU A 157 -11.33 1.14 -21.56
N VAL A 158 -12.45 0.89 -22.23
CA VAL A 158 -13.58 1.83 -22.28
C VAL A 158 -14.56 1.49 -21.15
N PHE A 159 -14.92 2.48 -20.34
CA PHE A 159 -15.96 2.39 -19.32
C PHE A 159 -16.88 3.60 -19.40
N ALA A 160 -18.20 3.38 -19.38
CA ALA A 160 -19.22 4.42 -19.52
C ALA A 160 -18.98 5.34 -20.73
N GLY A 161 -18.50 4.79 -21.85
CA GLY A 161 -18.20 5.54 -23.09
C GLY A 161 -16.90 6.33 -23.07
N ARG A 162 -16.10 6.25 -22.00
CA ARG A 162 -14.81 6.94 -21.86
C ARG A 162 -13.66 5.94 -21.95
N GLU A 163 -12.67 6.24 -22.80
CA GLU A 163 -11.39 5.52 -22.85
C GLU A 163 -10.52 5.91 -21.64
N TYR A 164 -10.00 4.92 -20.92
CA TYR A 164 -9.20 5.11 -19.71
C TYR A 164 -7.69 4.96 -19.95
N ILE A 165 -7.29 4.36 -21.06
CA ILE A 165 -5.87 4.27 -21.42
C ILE A 165 -5.58 5.08 -22.67
N ASN A 166 -4.54 5.88 -22.63
CA ASN A 166 -4.16 6.79 -23.72
C ASN A 166 -3.36 6.08 -24.83
N ARG A 167 -2.80 4.94 -24.51
CA ARG A 167 -2.04 4.06 -25.40
C ARG A 167 -2.10 2.63 -24.87
N PRO A 168 -1.84 1.61 -25.71
CA PRO A 168 -1.76 0.23 -25.25
C PRO A 168 -0.87 0.07 -24.03
N MET A 169 -1.28 -0.77 -23.10
CA MET A 169 -0.46 -1.12 -21.94
C MET A 169 0.82 -1.81 -22.41
N GLU A 170 1.92 -1.53 -21.76
CA GLU A 170 3.20 -2.19 -22.02
C GLU A 170 3.98 -2.40 -20.71
N LEU A 171 4.72 -3.49 -20.62
CA LEU A 171 5.64 -3.71 -19.53
C LEU A 171 6.89 -2.88 -19.78
N ASN A 172 7.23 -2.00 -18.86
CA ASN A 172 8.45 -1.21 -18.92
C ASN A 172 9.37 -1.59 -17.74
N ILE A 173 10.56 -2.08 -18.06
CA ILE A 173 11.62 -2.38 -17.08
C ILE A 173 12.78 -1.37 -17.16
N TRP A 174 12.66 -0.35 -18.01
CA TRP A 174 13.68 0.66 -18.22
C TRP A 174 13.21 2.04 -17.78
N ARG A 175 14.07 2.77 -17.11
CA ARG A 175 13.93 4.23 -16.89
C ARG A 175 15.22 4.95 -17.27
N ALA A 176 15.14 6.24 -17.52
CA ALA A 176 16.32 7.07 -17.71
C ALA A 176 17.19 7.00 -16.43
N PRO A 177 18.46 6.59 -16.53
CA PRO A 177 19.35 6.52 -15.38
C PRO A 177 19.60 7.90 -14.79
N THR A 178 19.59 7.97 -13.46
CA THR A 178 19.99 9.14 -12.68
C THR A 178 21.47 9.09 -12.34
N ASP A 179 22.01 10.12 -11.70
CA ASP A 179 23.40 10.14 -11.25
C ASP A 179 23.71 9.03 -10.24
N ASN A 180 22.73 8.65 -9.41
CA ASN A 180 22.86 7.54 -8.46
C ASN A 180 23.01 6.17 -9.15
N ASP A 181 22.59 6.06 -10.41
CA ASP A 181 22.68 4.83 -11.19
C ASP A 181 23.99 4.68 -11.95
N MET A 182 25.00 5.52 -11.68
CA MET A 182 26.22 5.64 -12.44
C MET A 182 26.89 4.28 -12.79
N TYR A 183 26.96 3.38 -11.84
CA TYR A 183 27.50 2.04 -12.02
C TYR A 183 26.45 1.04 -12.49
N ALA A 184 25.27 1.06 -11.93
CA ALA A 184 24.21 0.13 -12.27
C ALA A 184 23.74 0.24 -13.72
N LYS A 185 23.71 1.45 -14.30
CA LYS A 185 23.33 1.68 -15.70
C LYS A 185 24.22 0.94 -16.71
N ILE A 186 25.47 0.65 -16.35
CA ILE A 186 26.40 -0.07 -17.21
C ILE A 186 25.90 -1.52 -17.38
N GLU A 187 25.56 -2.17 -16.28
CA GLU A 187 25.02 -3.53 -16.29
C GLU A 187 23.63 -3.58 -16.92
N TRP A 188 22.78 -2.59 -16.69
CA TRP A 188 21.45 -2.51 -17.34
C TRP A 188 21.54 -2.42 -18.85
N LYS A 189 22.47 -1.57 -19.39
CA LYS A 189 22.71 -1.47 -20.83
C LYS A 189 23.36 -2.73 -21.40
N LYS A 190 24.30 -3.35 -20.69
CA LYS A 190 24.90 -4.62 -21.07
C LYS A 190 23.84 -5.72 -21.14
N ALA A 191 22.88 -5.75 -20.23
CA ALA A 191 21.73 -6.65 -20.23
C ALA A 191 20.64 -6.24 -21.24
N LYS A 192 20.81 -5.11 -21.95
CA LYS A 192 19.88 -4.59 -22.96
C LYS A 192 18.47 -4.26 -22.43
N TYR A 193 18.34 -3.86 -21.18
CA TYR A 193 17.04 -3.47 -20.62
C TYR A 193 16.41 -2.28 -21.34
N ASN A 194 17.22 -1.38 -21.91
CA ASN A 194 16.77 -0.26 -22.74
C ASN A 194 16.26 -0.67 -24.13
N GLU A 195 16.49 -1.91 -24.55
CA GLU A 195 16.08 -2.49 -25.83
C GLU A 195 15.01 -3.60 -25.63
N ALA A 196 14.54 -3.80 -24.40
CA ALA A 196 13.57 -4.83 -24.10
C ALA A 196 12.22 -4.53 -24.75
N TYR A 197 11.58 -5.54 -25.31
CA TYR A 197 10.22 -5.50 -25.79
C TYR A 197 9.43 -6.71 -25.29
N VAL A 198 8.12 -6.56 -25.20
CA VAL A 198 7.23 -7.62 -24.74
C VAL A 198 6.56 -8.29 -25.92
N ARG A 199 6.50 -9.60 -25.87
CA ARG A 199 5.77 -10.43 -26.82
C ARG A 199 5.09 -11.57 -26.07
N ALA A 200 3.79 -11.75 -26.27
CA ALA A 200 3.10 -12.95 -25.84
C ALA A 200 3.37 -14.09 -26.81
N TYR A 201 3.75 -15.24 -26.29
CA TYR A 201 3.95 -16.47 -27.07
C TYR A 201 2.71 -17.33 -27.07
N GLU A 202 1.92 -17.22 -26.01
CA GLU A 202 0.68 -17.99 -25.83
C GLU A 202 -0.30 -17.13 -25.04
N THR A 203 -1.57 -17.27 -25.38
CA THR A 203 -2.69 -16.63 -24.67
C THR A 203 -3.79 -17.68 -24.52
N GLU A 204 -4.21 -17.91 -23.28
CA GLU A 204 -5.31 -18.79 -22.95
C GLU A 204 -6.46 -17.98 -22.33
N ILE A 205 -7.68 -18.26 -22.74
CA ILE A 205 -8.90 -17.68 -22.16
C ILE A 205 -9.56 -18.76 -21.32
N ILE A 206 -9.64 -18.50 -20.02
CA ILE A 206 -10.30 -19.39 -19.07
C ILE A 206 -11.61 -18.73 -18.65
N GLN A 207 -12.71 -19.26 -19.15
CA GLN A 207 -14.03 -18.81 -18.73
C GLN A 207 -14.42 -19.53 -17.43
N LEU A 208 -14.56 -18.77 -16.37
CA LEU A 208 -15.06 -19.26 -15.10
C LEU A 208 -16.57 -18.99 -15.00
N GLU A 209 -17.28 -19.73 -14.14
CA GLU A 209 -18.75 -19.60 -14.00
C GLU A 209 -19.22 -18.16 -13.72
N LYS A 210 -18.36 -17.30 -13.18
CA LYS A 210 -18.69 -15.92 -12.78
C LYS A 210 -17.75 -14.83 -13.33
N CYS A 211 -16.76 -15.17 -14.12
CA CYS A 211 -15.80 -14.20 -14.69
C CYS A 211 -15.01 -14.82 -15.86
N VAL A 212 -14.30 -13.97 -16.58
CA VAL A 212 -13.35 -14.33 -17.65
C VAL A 212 -11.94 -13.95 -17.23
#